data_f61bede3cba6715e3a47c72b51fb5698
#
_entry.id   f61bede3cba6715e3a47c72b51fb5698
#
_cell.length_a   1.000
_cell.length_b   1.000
_cell.length_c   1.000
_cell.angle_alpha   90.00
_cell.angle_beta   90.00
_cell.angle_gamma   90.00
#
_symmetry.space_group_name_H-M   'P 1'
#
loop_
_entity.id
_entity.type
_entity.pdbx_description
1 polymer ?
#
loop_
_entity_poly.entity_id
_entity_poly.type
_entity_poly.pdbx_seq_one_letter_code
_entity_poly.pdbx_strand_id
1 'polypeptide(L)'
;HFLDELMGFPSQTEGFYQEESGTAAALLRPYALTSEREYFADCFVYWLTYRDNSKKMAALCSAAPKTYAYLLALESQNWQPAA
;
A
#
# COMPACT_ATOMS: atom_id res chain seq x y z
N HIS A 1 0.20 -5.04 -9.09
CA HIS A 1 -1.12 -5.35 -9.68
C HIS A 1 -1.55 -6.81 -9.44
N PHE A 2 -0.60 -7.74 -9.47
CA PHE A 2 -0.92 -9.14 -9.22
C PHE A 2 -1.44 -9.35 -7.78
N LEU A 3 -0.80 -8.71 -6.82
CA LEU A 3 -1.24 -8.78 -5.42
C LEU A 3 -2.65 -8.23 -5.27
N ASP A 4 -2.95 -7.13 -5.95
CA ASP A 4 -4.26 -6.51 -5.91
C ASP A 4 -5.34 -7.48 -6.40
N GLU A 5 -5.10 -8.15 -7.52
CA GLU A 5 -6.01 -9.17 -8.05
C GLU A 5 -6.17 -10.34 -7.09
N LEU A 6 -5.05 -10.86 -6.59
CA LEU A 6 -5.05 -12.02 -5.69
C LEU A 6 -5.88 -11.75 -4.43
N MET A 7 -5.87 -10.53 -3.93
CA MET A 7 -6.56 -10.15 -2.69
C MET A 7 -7.98 -9.63 -2.92
N GLY A 8 -8.52 -9.74 -4.13
CA GLY A 8 -9.89 -9.30 -4.42
C GLY A 8 -10.00 -7.80 -4.60
N PHE A 9 -8.97 -7.16 -5.16
CA PHE A 9 -8.95 -5.74 -5.49
C PHE A 9 -9.12 -4.83 -4.27
N PRO A 10 -8.26 -4.95 -3.23
CA PRO A 10 -8.33 -4.04 -2.09
C PRO A 10 -8.15 -2.58 -2.49
N SER A 11 -7.46 -2.32 -3.61
CA SER A 11 -7.33 -0.97 -4.13
C SER A 11 -8.68 -0.31 -4.34
N GLN A 12 -9.71 -1.09 -4.67
CA GLN A 12 -11.06 -0.59 -4.95
C GLN A 12 -12.00 -0.73 -3.75
N THR A 13 -11.79 -1.74 -2.90
CA THR A 13 -12.74 -2.05 -1.83
C THR A 13 -12.39 -1.41 -0.48
N GLU A 14 -11.12 -1.09 -0.25
CA GLU A 14 -10.65 -0.62 1.06
C GLU A 14 -10.59 0.91 1.21
N GLY A 15 -10.75 1.64 0.12
CA GLY A 15 -10.79 3.10 0.18
C GLY A 15 -9.44 3.78 0.43
N PHE A 16 -8.33 3.09 0.26
CA PHE A 16 -7.00 3.65 0.52
C PHE A 16 -6.72 4.90 -0.30
N TYR A 17 -7.01 4.83 -1.59
CA TYR A 17 -6.70 5.93 -2.51
C TYR A 17 -7.44 7.20 -2.12
N GLN A 18 -8.73 7.07 -1.87
CA GLN A 18 -9.57 8.21 -1.54
C GLN A 18 -9.17 8.86 -0.21
N GLU A 19 -8.75 8.06 0.75
CA GLU A 19 -8.47 8.57 2.09
C GLU A 19 -7.01 8.99 2.28
N GLU A 20 -6.07 8.32 1.61
CA GLU A 20 -4.66 8.45 1.96
C GLU A 20 -3.72 8.89 0.84
N SER A 21 -4.17 8.89 -0.42
CA SER A 21 -3.25 9.22 -1.52
C SER A 21 -2.68 10.64 -1.40
N GLY A 22 -3.47 11.57 -0.89
CA GLY A 22 -3.02 12.95 -0.73
C GLY A 22 -1.83 13.10 0.22
N THR A 23 -1.90 12.41 1.36
CA THR A 23 -0.82 12.48 2.36
C THR A 23 0.36 11.59 1.99
N ALA A 24 0.13 10.52 1.25
CA ALA A 24 1.19 9.62 0.82
C ALA A 24 1.91 10.08 -0.45
N ALA A 25 1.40 11.11 -1.13
CA ALA A 25 1.92 11.53 -2.43
C ALA A 25 3.42 11.84 -2.42
N ALA A 26 3.93 12.43 -1.32
CA ALA A 26 5.34 12.79 -1.22
C ALA A 26 6.27 11.59 -1.17
N LEU A 27 5.77 10.41 -0.84
CA LEU A 27 6.56 9.18 -0.71
C LEU A 27 6.54 8.35 -1.99
N LEU A 28 5.59 8.60 -2.89
CA LEU A 28 5.32 7.74 -4.03
C LEU A 28 5.63 8.47 -5.33
N ARG A 29 5.73 7.69 -6.42
CA ARG A 29 5.89 8.27 -7.75
C ARG A 29 4.60 8.97 -8.17
N PRO A 30 4.69 10.03 -9.01
CA PRO A 30 3.48 10.70 -9.49
C PRO A 30 2.48 9.76 -10.17
N TYR A 31 2.97 8.69 -10.78
CA TYR A 31 2.11 7.71 -11.44
C TYR A 31 1.13 7.04 -10.47
N ALA A 32 1.50 6.92 -9.19
CA ALA A 32 0.63 6.35 -8.17
C ALA A 32 -0.66 7.15 -7.97
N LEU A 33 -0.66 8.42 -8.37
CA LEU A 33 -1.83 9.28 -8.20
C LEU A 33 -2.82 9.20 -9.37
N THR A 34 -2.53 8.39 -10.38
CA THR A 34 -3.38 8.28 -11.56
C THR A 34 -4.60 7.38 -11.38
N SER A 35 -4.53 6.43 -10.45
CA SER A 35 -5.67 5.57 -10.13
C SER A 35 -5.44 4.85 -8.81
N GLU A 36 -6.53 4.34 -8.24
CA GLU A 36 -6.45 3.58 -7.00
C GLU A 36 -5.61 2.30 -7.15
N ARG A 37 -5.66 1.66 -8.31
CA ARG A 37 -4.85 0.45 -8.55
C ARG A 37 -3.37 0.77 -8.63
N GLU A 38 -3.01 1.89 -9.28
CA GLU A 38 -1.61 2.33 -9.35
C GLU A 38 -1.10 2.76 -7.99
N TYR A 39 -1.94 3.42 -7.20
CA TYR A 39 -1.59 3.79 -5.83
C TYR A 39 -1.25 2.54 -4.99
N PHE A 40 -2.12 1.54 -5.02
CA PHE A 40 -1.90 0.32 -4.25
C PHE A 40 -0.62 -0.40 -4.70
N ALA A 41 -0.43 -0.52 -6.01
CA ALA A 41 0.77 -1.17 -6.56
C ALA A 41 2.05 -0.45 -6.13
N ASP A 42 2.05 0.88 -6.15
CA ASP A 42 3.22 1.67 -5.77
C ASP A 42 3.49 1.56 -4.26
N CYS A 43 2.46 1.52 -3.45
CA CYS A 43 2.61 1.30 -2.01
C CYS A 43 3.23 -0.07 -1.73
N PHE A 44 2.83 -1.08 -2.48
CA PHE A 44 3.40 -2.42 -2.34
C PHE A 44 4.88 -2.43 -2.72
N VAL A 45 5.24 -1.76 -3.82
CA VAL A 45 6.65 -1.63 -4.23
C VAL A 45 7.45 -0.89 -3.15
N TYR A 46 6.91 0.18 -2.61
CA TYR A 46 7.54 0.93 -1.51
C TYR A 46 7.78 0.00 -0.32
N TRP A 47 6.79 -0.80 0.04
CA TRP A 47 6.90 -1.76 1.14
C TRP A 47 8.03 -2.74 0.91
N LEU A 48 8.06 -3.40 -0.26
CA LEU A 48 9.09 -4.38 -0.57
C LEU A 48 10.49 -3.77 -0.59
N THR A 49 10.59 -2.52 -1.06
CA THR A 49 11.88 -1.83 -1.15
C THR A 49 12.42 -1.44 0.22
N TYR A 50 11.53 -0.97 1.11
CA TYR A 50 11.94 -0.31 2.35
C TYR A 50 11.51 -1.01 3.63
N ARG A 51 11.00 -2.22 3.57
CA ARG A 51 10.46 -2.90 4.76
C ARG A 51 11.46 -3.09 5.89
N ASP A 52 12.75 -3.11 5.58
CA ASP A 52 13.81 -3.21 6.59
C ASP A 52 14.35 -1.84 7.01
N ASN A 53 13.77 -0.75 6.52
CA ASN A 53 14.19 0.61 6.84
C ASN A 53 13.13 1.24 7.75
N SER A 54 13.44 1.34 9.04
CA SER A 54 12.46 1.80 10.03
C SER A 54 11.98 3.22 9.80
N LYS A 55 12.82 4.12 9.27
CA LYS A 55 12.42 5.49 8.97
C LYS A 55 11.44 5.55 7.81
N LYS A 56 11.69 4.75 6.76
CA LYS A 56 10.79 4.69 5.60
C LYS A 56 9.47 4.05 5.97
N MET A 57 9.49 3.03 6.81
CA MET A 57 8.25 2.39 7.27
C MET A 57 7.45 3.31 8.18
N ALA A 58 8.11 4.06 9.06
CA ALA A 58 7.43 5.04 9.91
C ALA A 58 6.79 6.15 9.06
N ALA A 59 7.47 6.58 8.00
CA ALA A 59 6.93 7.60 7.09
C ALA A 59 5.66 7.09 6.40
N LEU A 60 5.66 5.86 5.93
CA LEU A 60 4.47 5.27 5.31
C LEU A 60 3.33 5.13 6.31
N CYS A 61 3.62 4.65 7.52
CA CYS A 61 2.62 4.50 8.56
C CYS A 61 1.97 5.83 8.92
N SER A 62 2.76 6.90 8.99
CA SER A 62 2.27 8.24 9.30
C SER A 62 1.42 8.81 8.16
N ALA A 63 1.87 8.63 6.92
CA ALA A 63 1.21 9.21 5.75
C ALA A 63 -0.01 8.40 5.30
N ALA A 64 0.00 7.07 5.49
CA ALA A 64 -1.04 6.18 5.00
C ALA A 64 -1.25 5.03 5.99
N PRO A 65 -1.84 5.32 7.17
CA PRO A 65 -1.97 4.30 8.23
C PRO A 65 -2.81 3.08 7.84
N LYS A 66 -3.88 3.26 7.08
CA LYS A 66 -4.72 2.13 6.66
C LYS A 66 -3.99 1.24 5.67
N THR A 67 -3.33 1.86 4.68
CA THR A 67 -2.52 1.13 3.71
C THR A 67 -1.39 0.38 4.41
N TYR A 68 -0.71 1.04 5.34
CA TYR A 68 0.36 0.42 6.11
C TYR A 68 -0.15 -0.81 6.89
N ALA A 69 -1.26 -0.65 7.62
CA ALA A 69 -1.82 -1.74 8.42
C ALA A 69 -2.24 -2.92 7.54
N TYR A 70 -2.80 -2.64 6.37
CA TYR A 70 -3.21 -3.68 5.44
C TYR A 70 -2.01 -4.48 4.91
N LEU A 71 -0.97 -3.78 4.47
CA LEU A 71 0.23 -4.44 3.96
C LEU A 71 0.95 -5.23 5.06
N LEU A 72 0.98 -4.70 6.27
CA LEU A 72 1.57 -5.41 7.41
C LEU A 72 0.84 -6.72 7.68
N ALA A 73 -0.48 -6.70 7.65
CA ALA A 73 -1.29 -7.90 7.83
C ALA A 73 -1.05 -8.92 6.73
N LEU A 74 -0.95 -8.46 5.47
CA LEU A 74 -0.65 -9.34 4.34
C LEU A 74 0.73 -9.97 4.47
N GLU A 75 1.72 -9.22 4.90
CA GLU A 75 3.07 -9.76 5.08
C GLU A 75 3.05 -10.89 6.11
N SER A 76 2.29 -10.74 7.20
CA SER A 76 2.16 -11.78 8.21
C SER A 76 1.42 -13.02 7.71
N GLN A 77 0.69 -12.90 6.61
CA GLN A 77 0.00 -14.01 5.93
C GLN A 77 0.79 -14.53 4.73
N ASN A 78 2.06 -14.16 4.61
CA ASN A 78 2.91 -14.54 3.47
C ASN A 78 2.32 -14.12 2.13
N TRP A 79 1.66 -12.96 2.09
CA TRP A 79 1.08 -12.38 0.89
C TRP A 79 0.02 -13.28 0.24
N GLN A 80 -0.68 -14.07 1.06
CA GLN A 80 -1.76 -14.95 0.62
C GLN A 80 -3.09 -14.52 1.24
N PRO A 81 -4.21 -14.75 0.57
CA PRO A 81 -5.52 -14.48 1.16
C PRO A 81 -5.70 -15.30 2.43
N ALA A 82 -6.44 -14.73 3.40
CA ALA A 82 -6.79 -15.47 4.61
C ALA A 82 -7.69 -16.67 4.23
N ALA A 83 -7.43 -17.79 4.85
CA ALA A 83 -8.19 -19.02 4.60
C ALA A 83 -9.62 -18.93 5.14
#